data_750b9b11f03cbb6bdb00bffbfff3538d
#
_entry.id   750b9b11f03cbb6bdb00bffbfff3538d
#
_cell.length_a   1.000
_cell.length_b   1.000
_cell.length_c   1.000
_cell.angle_alpha   90.00
_cell.angle_beta   90.00
_cell.angle_gamma   90.00
#
_symmetry.space_group_name_H-M   'P 1'
#
loop_
_entity.id
_entity.type
_entity.pdbx_description
1 polymer ?
#
loop_
_entity_poly.entity_id
_entity_poly.type
_entity_poly.pdbx_seq_one_letter_code
_entity_poly.pdbx_strand_id
1 'polypeptide(L)'
;MRKRIILTAVSMLLLIFFYGTSSFADSHGIIKYRQNVMKSTAGHMGAIVDILKNHLPLEAHIVDHARSMLQNSRMTLSMFPKGSGKGRTKSKQAIWENWSEFQSAANDFERESAKLSKVAERGDMEALAKQVRAMGKTCSGCHRNFRKRN
;
A
#
# COMPACT_ATOMS: atom_id res chain seq x y z
N MET A 1 -37.32 -13.32 43.77
CA MET A 1 -36.64 -14.03 42.66
C MET A 1 -36.91 -13.39 41.31
N ARG A 2 -38.14 -13.02 40.91
CA ARG A 2 -38.46 -12.40 39.59
C ARG A 2 -37.68 -11.08 39.28
N LYS A 3 -37.49 -10.17 40.25
CA LYS A 3 -36.79 -8.89 40.04
C LYS A 3 -35.28 -9.05 39.73
N ARG A 4 -34.61 -10.07 40.27
CA ARG A 4 -33.18 -10.35 40.02
C ARG A 4 -32.94 -10.93 38.62
N ILE A 5 -33.88 -11.73 38.11
CA ILE A 5 -33.83 -12.32 36.78
C ILE A 5 -34.00 -11.24 35.70
N ILE A 6 -34.87 -10.25 35.94
CA ILE A 6 -35.09 -9.13 34.98
C ILE A 6 -33.87 -8.20 34.90
N LEU A 7 -33.19 -7.93 36.04
CA LEU A 7 -31.98 -7.10 36.03
C LEU A 7 -30.81 -7.77 35.31
N THR A 8 -30.65 -9.09 35.45
CA THR A 8 -29.58 -9.82 34.73
C THR A 8 -29.85 -9.93 33.23
N ALA A 9 -31.11 -10.08 32.82
CA ALA A 9 -31.49 -10.12 31.40
C ALA A 9 -31.28 -8.76 30.69
N VAL A 10 -31.61 -7.64 31.36
CA VAL A 10 -31.40 -6.28 30.83
C VAL A 10 -29.90 -5.95 30.75
N SER A 11 -29.07 -6.36 31.71
CA SER A 11 -27.61 -6.16 31.68
C SER A 11 -26.94 -6.96 30.57
N MET A 12 -27.43 -8.16 30.26
CA MET A 12 -26.89 -8.99 29.18
C MET A 12 -27.29 -8.48 27.78
N LEU A 13 -28.49 -7.88 27.67
CA LEU A 13 -28.94 -7.27 26.40
C LEU A 13 -28.15 -5.99 26.04
N LEU A 14 -27.73 -5.21 27.04
CA LEU A 14 -26.92 -4.00 26.84
C LEU A 14 -25.47 -4.30 26.39
N LEU A 15 -24.93 -5.47 26.76
CA LEU A 15 -23.56 -5.87 26.34
C LEU A 15 -23.49 -6.30 24.86
N ILE A 16 -24.58 -6.73 24.25
CA ILE A 16 -24.60 -7.18 22.85
C ILE A 16 -24.58 -6.00 21.88
N PHE A 17 -25.02 -4.79 22.29
CA PHE A 17 -25.07 -3.61 21.44
C PHE A 17 -23.69 -2.92 21.23
N PHE A 18 -22.65 -3.28 22.00
CA PHE A 18 -21.36 -2.61 21.94
C PHE A 18 -20.35 -3.22 20.95
N TYR A 19 -20.65 -4.35 20.32
CA TYR A 19 -19.71 -5.06 19.45
C TYR A 19 -19.89 -4.81 17.93
N GLY A 20 -20.76 -3.88 17.53
CA GLY A 20 -21.25 -3.80 16.14
C GLY A 20 -20.70 -2.66 15.25
N THR A 21 -19.88 -1.71 15.73
CA THR A 21 -19.63 -0.47 14.95
C THR A 21 -18.22 -0.22 14.47
N SER A 22 -17.25 -1.09 14.77
CA SER A 22 -15.84 -0.83 14.46
C SER A 22 -15.43 -1.03 12.99
N SER A 23 -16.15 -1.82 12.21
CA SER A 23 -15.69 -2.26 10.88
C SER A 23 -15.78 -1.22 9.76
N PHE A 24 -16.72 -0.29 9.81
CA PHE A 24 -16.92 0.66 8.70
C PHE A 24 -16.04 1.92 8.81
N ALA A 25 -15.84 2.43 10.02
CA ALA A 25 -14.95 3.58 10.25
C ALA A 25 -13.50 3.22 9.94
N ASP A 26 -13.09 1.99 10.27
CA ASP A 26 -11.75 1.46 10.04
C ASP A 26 -11.46 1.27 8.53
N SER A 27 -12.44 0.79 7.75
CA SER A 27 -12.26 0.59 6.30
C SER A 27 -12.03 1.90 5.54
N HIS A 28 -12.64 3.01 5.92
CA HIS A 28 -12.42 4.32 5.31
C HIS A 28 -11.02 4.87 5.65
N GLY A 29 -10.60 4.74 6.88
CA GLY A 29 -9.26 5.15 7.33
C GLY A 29 -8.16 4.41 6.59
N ILE A 30 -8.25 3.09 6.51
CA ILE A 30 -7.25 2.27 5.81
C ILE A 30 -7.22 2.55 4.28
N ILE A 31 -8.37 2.82 3.66
CA ILE A 31 -8.45 3.21 2.25
C ILE A 31 -7.68 4.52 2.03
N LYS A 32 -7.92 5.54 2.86
CA LYS A 32 -7.24 6.84 2.77
C LYS A 32 -5.74 6.69 3.03
N TYR A 33 -5.35 5.91 4.04
CA TYR A 33 -3.95 5.64 4.37
C TYR A 33 -3.20 5.02 3.18
N ARG A 34 -3.70 3.91 2.62
CA ARG A 34 -3.04 3.28 1.46
C ARG A 34 -2.98 4.18 0.24
N GLN A 35 -4.00 5.03 0.00
CA GLN A 35 -3.97 6.00 -1.09
C GLN A 35 -2.83 7.02 -0.89
N ASN A 36 -2.59 7.46 0.33
CA ASN A 36 -1.50 8.37 0.64
C ASN A 36 -0.13 7.70 0.48
N VAL A 37 0.03 6.46 0.96
CA VAL A 37 1.28 5.69 0.76
C VAL A 37 1.56 5.48 -0.73
N MET A 38 0.55 5.14 -1.54
CA MET A 38 0.72 4.98 -2.99
C MET A 38 1.04 6.29 -3.70
N LYS A 39 0.49 7.43 -3.24
CA LYS A 39 0.86 8.77 -3.74
C LYS A 39 2.30 9.13 -3.38
N SER A 40 2.71 8.86 -2.15
CA SER A 40 4.09 9.05 -1.70
C SER A 40 5.07 8.24 -2.55
N THR A 41 4.77 6.95 -2.78
CA THR A 41 5.57 6.07 -3.64
C THR A 41 5.69 6.61 -5.06
N ALA A 42 4.58 7.08 -5.64
CA ALA A 42 4.59 7.69 -6.97
C ALA A 42 5.41 8.99 -7.00
N GLY A 43 5.33 9.82 -5.95
CA GLY A 43 6.13 11.03 -5.81
C GLY A 43 7.64 10.74 -5.74
N HIS A 44 8.05 9.76 -4.94
CA HIS A 44 9.46 9.33 -4.88
C HIS A 44 9.96 8.80 -6.23
N MET A 45 9.16 7.97 -6.90
CA MET A 45 9.52 7.48 -8.24
C MET A 45 9.62 8.63 -9.25
N GLY A 46 8.68 9.58 -9.21
CA GLY A 46 8.69 10.77 -10.06
C GLY A 46 9.95 11.60 -9.85
N ALA A 47 10.33 11.87 -8.60
CA ALA A 47 11.55 12.63 -8.28
C ALA A 47 12.82 11.95 -8.82
N ILE A 48 12.95 10.63 -8.67
CA ILE A 48 14.08 9.89 -9.26
C ILE A 48 14.10 10.04 -10.80
N VAL A 49 12.95 9.88 -11.43
CA VAL A 49 12.82 10.02 -12.89
C VAL A 49 13.19 11.44 -13.35
N ASP A 50 12.74 12.47 -12.62
CA ASP A 50 13.02 13.86 -12.96
C ASP A 50 14.52 14.18 -12.84
N ILE A 51 15.19 13.69 -11.80
CA ILE A 51 16.65 13.84 -11.62
C ILE A 51 17.38 13.20 -12.81
N LEU A 52 17.04 11.96 -13.16
CA LEU A 52 17.68 11.23 -14.25
C LEU A 52 17.42 11.86 -15.62
N LYS A 53 16.16 12.18 -15.90
CA LYS A 53 15.73 12.66 -17.23
C LYS A 53 16.23 14.06 -17.54
N ASN A 54 16.27 14.93 -16.53
CA ASN A 54 16.62 16.33 -16.69
C ASN A 54 18.07 16.63 -16.25
N HIS A 55 18.86 15.60 -15.92
CA HIS A 55 20.24 15.72 -15.45
C HIS A 55 20.40 16.74 -14.32
N LEU A 56 19.48 16.67 -13.32
CA LEU A 56 19.50 17.60 -12.20
C LEU A 56 20.70 17.30 -11.28
N PRO A 57 21.39 18.32 -10.75
CA PRO A 57 22.52 18.12 -9.82
C PRO A 57 22.02 17.73 -8.42
N LEU A 58 21.17 16.72 -8.33
CA LEU A 58 20.48 16.25 -7.13
C LEU A 58 20.61 14.72 -6.93
N GLU A 59 21.64 14.11 -7.53
CA GLU A 59 21.85 12.65 -7.51
C GLU A 59 21.91 12.10 -6.07
N ALA A 60 22.45 12.88 -5.13
CA ALA A 60 22.50 12.49 -3.71
C ALA A 60 21.13 12.20 -3.11
N HIS A 61 20.05 12.86 -3.59
CA HIS A 61 18.69 12.65 -3.10
C HIS A 61 18.06 11.32 -3.55
N ILE A 62 18.61 10.71 -4.62
CA ILE A 62 18.05 9.46 -5.19
C ILE A 62 18.06 8.33 -4.15
N VAL A 63 19.09 8.27 -3.32
CA VAL A 63 19.21 7.25 -2.26
C VAL A 63 18.03 7.30 -1.29
N ASP A 64 17.66 8.51 -0.85
CA ASP A 64 16.57 8.69 0.11
C ASP A 64 15.21 8.37 -0.50
N HIS A 65 14.99 8.78 -1.76
CA HIS A 65 13.78 8.41 -2.49
C HIS A 65 13.68 6.89 -2.69
N ALA A 66 14.75 6.22 -3.06
CA ALA A 66 14.78 4.77 -3.25
C ALA A 66 14.55 4.01 -1.93
N ARG A 67 15.14 4.44 -0.82
CA ARG A 67 14.90 3.90 0.52
C ARG A 67 13.44 4.08 0.96
N SER A 68 12.87 5.25 0.72
CA SER A 68 11.46 5.52 1.03
C SER A 68 10.52 4.61 0.24
N MET A 69 10.82 4.34 -1.03
CA MET A 69 10.07 3.37 -1.83
C MET A 69 10.17 1.95 -1.28
N LEU A 70 11.35 1.53 -0.82
CA LEU A 70 11.52 0.23 -0.16
C LEU A 70 10.71 0.13 1.14
N GLN A 71 10.70 1.17 1.97
CA GLN A 71 9.89 1.21 3.19
C GLN A 71 8.39 1.11 2.86
N ASN A 72 7.92 1.88 1.87
CA ASN A 72 6.53 1.84 1.43
C ASN A 72 6.12 0.47 0.86
N SER A 73 7.03 -0.21 0.14
CA SER A 73 6.75 -1.52 -0.45
C SER A 73 6.47 -2.59 0.62
N ARG A 74 7.21 -2.57 1.73
CA ARG A 74 7.05 -3.50 2.86
C ARG A 74 5.68 -3.38 3.55
N MET A 75 5.04 -2.22 3.47
CA MET A 75 3.72 -1.99 4.05
C MET A 75 2.57 -2.45 3.14
N THR A 76 2.86 -2.84 1.89
CA THR A 76 1.82 -3.04 0.87
C THR A 76 0.75 -4.03 1.31
N LEU A 77 1.10 -5.22 1.76
CA LEU A 77 0.12 -6.27 2.10
C LEU A 77 -0.79 -5.86 3.27
N SER A 78 -0.23 -5.23 4.30
CA SER A 78 -0.98 -4.80 5.49
C SER A 78 -2.02 -3.71 5.19
N MET A 79 -1.88 -2.99 4.08
CA MET A 79 -2.82 -1.94 3.67
C MET A 79 -4.09 -2.47 2.99
N PHE A 80 -4.22 -3.79 2.79
CA PHE A 80 -5.35 -4.41 2.10
C PHE A 80 -6.07 -5.47 2.96
N PRO A 81 -6.47 -5.16 4.21
CA PRO A 81 -7.22 -6.11 5.03
C PRO A 81 -8.57 -6.44 4.37
N LYS A 82 -9.14 -7.61 4.73
CA LYS A 82 -10.48 -8.00 4.29
C LYS A 82 -11.48 -6.89 4.60
N GLY A 83 -12.42 -6.63 3.68
CA GLY A 83 -13.44 -5.58 3.84
C GLY A 83 -13.01 -4.20 3.34
N SER A 84 -11.72 -3.92 3.13
CA SER A 84 -11.24 -2.61 2.66
C SER A 84 -11.36 -2.39 1.14
N GLY A 85 -12.12 -3.24 0.45
CA GLY A 85 -12.43 -3.13 -0.98
C GLY A 85 -13.67 -2.30 -1.31
N LYS A 86 -14.46 -1.94 -0.31
CA LYS A 86 -15.71 -1.17 -0.46
C LYS A 86 -15.48 0.31 -0.14
N GLY A 87 -16.17 1.21 -0.85
CA GLY A 87 -16.07 2.66 -0.65
C GLY A 87 -15.29 3.37 -1.74
N ARG A 88 -14.77 4.58 -1.45
CA ARG A 88 -14.05 5.44 -2.42
C ARG A 88 -12.62 4.93 -2.68
N THR A 89 -12.52 3.77 -3.33
CA THR A 89 -11.25 3.12 -3.65
C THR A 89 -11.16 2.71 -5.12
N LYS A 90 -9.95 2.77 -5.67
CA LYS A 90 -9.62 2.20 -6.98
C LYS A 90 -9.12 0.75 -6.90
N SER A 91 -9.09 0.15 -5.72
CA SER A 91 -8.77 -1.27 -5.59
C SER A 91 -9.86 -2.12 -6.25
N LYS A 92 -9.46 -3.09 -7.07
CA LYS A 92 -10.37 -4.08 -7.63
C LYS A 92 -10.68 -5.15 -6.59
N GLN A 93 -11.84 -5.77 -6.67
CA GLN A 93 -12.21 -6.91 -5.82
C GLN A 93 -11.26 -8.10 -6.03
N ALA A 94 -10.70 -8.24 -7.21
CA ALA A 94 -9.69 -9.23 -7.58
C ALA A 94 -8.50 -9.34 -6.59
N ILE A 95 -8.20 -8.30 -5.81
CA ILE A 95 -7.18 -8.35 -4.77
C ILE A 95 -7.50 -9.42 -3.72
N TRP A 96 -8.74 -9.48 -3.27
CA TRP A 96 -9.18 -10.40 -2.21
C TRP A 96 -9.63 -11.76 -2.76
N GLU A 97 -10.04 -11.82 -4.03
CA GLU A 97 -10.40 -13.04 -4.73
C GLU A 97 -9.15 -13.84 -5.14
N ASN A 98 -8.08 -13.15 -5.55
CA ASN A 98 -6.82 -13.73 -6.00
C ASN A 98 -5.65 -13.28 -5.10
N TRP A 99 -5.80 -13.49 -3.78
CA TRP A 99 -4.86 -12.98 -2.79
C TRP A 99 -3.43 -13.43 -3.01
N SER A 100 -3.20 -14.69 -3.42
CA SER A 100 -1.85 -15.21 -3.69
C SER A 100 -1.16 -14.49 -4.85
N GLU A 101 -1.89 -14.14 -5.91
CA GLU A 101 -1.35 -13.36 -7.04
C GLU A 101 -1.05 -11.92 -6.63
N PHE A 102 -1.94 -11.32 -5.82
CA PHE A 102 -1.69 -9.99 -5.28
C PHE A 102 -0.46 -9.98 -4.35
N GLN A 103 -0.31 -10.99 -3.50
CA GLN A 103 0.85 -11.15 -2.64
C GLN A 103 2.14 -11.32 -3.45
N SER A 104 2.12 -12.11 -4.52
CA SER A 104 3.25 -12.24 -5.44
C SER A 104 3.63 -10.89 -6.05
N ALA A 105 2.67 -10.11 -6.54
CA ALA A 105 2.91 -8.79 -7.10
C ALA A 105 3.46 -7.78 -6.06
N ALA A 106 3.00 -7.87 -4.81
CA ALA A 106 3.53 -7.04 -3.70
C ALA A 106 4.97 -7.43 -3.35
N ASN A 107 5.28 -8.72 -3.31
CA ASN A 107 6.64 -9.22 -3.10
C ASN A 107 7.60 -8.80 -4.24
N ASP A 108 7.11 -8.80 -5.48
CA ASP A 108 7.87 -8.30 -6.62
C ASP A 108 8.18 -6.81 -6.47
N PHE A 109 7.21 -6.02 -6.01
CA PHE A 109 7.41 -4.61 -5.72
C PHE A 109 8.46 -4.40 -4.62
N GLU A 110 8.44 -5.16 -3.52
CA GLU A 110 9.46 -5.08 -2.48
C GLU A 110 10.84 -5.48 -3.00
N ARG A 111 10.94 -6.57 -3.76
CA ARG A 111 12.19 -7.04 -4.35
C ARG A 111 12.82 -6.01 -5.27
N GLU A 112 12.03 -5.43 -6.18
CA GLU A 112 12.53 -4.42 -7.11
C GLU A 112 12.86 -3.10 -6.40
N SER A 113 12.13 -2.72 -5.33
CA SER A 113 12.47 -1.57 -4.48
C SER A 113 13.79 -1.78 -3.74
N ALA A 114 14.06 -2.99 -3.24
CA ALA A 114 15.33 -3.33 -2.59
C ALA A 114 16.50 -3.26 -3.57
N LYS A 115 16.32 -3.71 -4.82
CA LYS A 115 17.33 -3.55 -5.87
C LYS A 115 17.57 -2.08 -6.19
N LEU A 116 16.50 -1.28 -6.31
CA LEU A 116 16.60 0.16 -6.58
C LEU A 116 17.41 0.87 -5.49
N SER A 117 17.13 0.58 -4.21
CA SER A 117 17.88 1.14 -3.08
C SER A 117 19.37 0.78 -3.16
N LYS A 118 19.70 -0.48 -3.41
CA LYS A 118 21.09 -0.95 -3.53
C LYS A 118 21.84 -0.32 -4.71
N VAL A 119 21.17 -0.13 -5.85
CA VAL A 119 21.79 0.50 -7.01
C VAL A 119 22.00 1.99 -6.77
N ALA A 120 21.03 2.67 -6.15
CA ALA A 120 21.15 4.07 -5.76
C ALA A 120 22.34 4.31 -4.81
N GLU A 121 22.53 3.43 -3.82
CA GLU A 121 23.66 3.52 -2.87
C GLU A 121 25.04 3.38 -3.53
N ARG A 122 25.13 2.70 -4.67
CA ARG A 122 26.37 2.55 -5.42
C ARG A 122 26.67 3.74 -6.35
N GLY A 123 25.71 4.61 -6.60
CA GLY A 123 25.87 5.76 -7.49
C GLY A 123 26.03 5.38 -8.98
N ASP A 124 25.73 4.14 -9.36
CA ASP A 124 25.79 3.70 -10.76
C ASP A 124 24.55 4.17 -11.51
N MET A 125 24.68 5.29 -12.23
CA MET A 125 23.57 5.97 -12.90
C MET A 125 23.01 5.17 -14.08
N GLU A 126 23.82 4.37 -14.78
CA GLU A 126 23.34 3.50 -15.86
C GLU A 126 22.51 2.34 -15.30
N ALA A 127 23.03 1.63 -14.30
CA ALA A 127 22.29 0.59 -13.60
C ALA A 127 21.01 1.14 -12.94
N LEU A 128 21.06 2.35 -12.39
CA LEU A 128 19.91 3.04 -11.81
C LEU A 128 18.82 3.29 -12.87
N ALA A 129 19.15 3.82 -14.02
CA ALA A 129 18.21 4.05 -15.12
C ALA A 129 17.56 2.73 -15.60
N LYS A 130 18.33 1.64 -15.65
CA LYS A 130 17.81 0.29 -15.96
C LYS A 130 16.83 -0.20 -14.87
N GLN A 131 17.18 -0.01 -13.58
CA GLN A 131 16.35 -0.45 -12.46
C GLN A 131 15.07 0.39 -12.34
N VAL A 132 15.11 1.68 -12.64
CA VAL A 132 13.91 2.55 -12.70
C VAL A 132 12.91 2.02 -13.74
N ARG A 133 13.39 1.60 -14.92
CA ARG A 133 12.51 0.97 -15.93
C ARG A 133 11.91 -0.35 -15.45
N ALA A 134 12.67 -1.18 -14.76
CA ALA A 134 12.18 -2.44 -14.18
C ALA A 134 11.09 -2.16 -13.14
N MET A 135 11.31 -1.17 -12.27
CA MET A 135 10.36 -0.70 -11.29
C MET A 135 9.05 -0.22 -11.92
N GLY A 136 9.12 0.57 -13.00
CA GLY A 136 7.94 1.02 -13.75
C GLY A 136 7.11 -0.14 -14.30
N LYS A 137 7.77 -1.21 -14.80
CA LYS A 137 7.09 -2.44 -15.26
C LYS A 137 6.38 -3.16 -14.10
N THR A 138 7.01 -3.26 -12.94
CA THR A 138 6.43 -3.86 -11.74
C THR A 138 5.19 -3.10 -11.28
N CYS A 139 5.27 -1.76 -11.19
CA CYS A 139 4.13 -0.91 -10.84
C CYS A 139 2.95 -1.11 -11.83
N SER A 140 3.23 -1.06 -13.13
CA SER A 140 2.20 -1.18 -14.17
C SER A 140 1.59 -2.58 -14.24
N GLY A 141 2.37 -3.63 -13.99
CA GLY A 141 1.91 -5.02 -13.94
C GLY A 141 0.88 -5.23 -12.82
N CYS A 142 1.23 -4.86 -11.60
CA CYS A 142 0.32 -4.93 -10.46
C CYS A 142 -0.96 -4.08 -10.69
N HIS A 143 -0.80 -2.83 -11.11
CA HIS A 143 -1.92 -1.91 -11.33
C HIS A 143 -2.89 -2.38 -12.42
N ARG A 144 -2.42 -3.05 -13.46
CA ARG A 144 -3.28 -3.61 -14.52
C ARG A 144 -4.27 -4.63 -13.98
N ASN A 145 -3.82 -5.48 -13.09
CA ASN A 145 -4.64 -6.56 -12.54
C ASN A 145 -5.50 -6.09 -11.37
N PHE A 146 -4.98 -5.24 -10.49
CA PHE A 146 -5.54 -4.96 -9.16
C PHE A 146 -6.05 -3.53 -8.96
N ARG A 147 -5.86 -2.61 -9.94
CA ARG A 147 -6.33 -1.22 -9.84
C ARG A 147 -7.33 -0.88 -10.97
N LYS A 148 -8.45 -0.24 -10.62
CA LYS A 148 -9.42 0.30 -11.59
C LYS A 148 -8.76 1.41 -12.40
N ARG A 149 -9.00 1.44 -13.70
CA ARG A 149 -8.67 2.59 -14.56
C ARG A 149 -9.64 3.73 -14.28
N ASN A 150 -9.25 4.94 -14.59
CA ASN A 150 -10.17 6.09 -14.59
C ASN A 150 -11.11 5.97 -15.78
#